data_8faf41f6f88235e581258dc4c8896bad
#
_entry.id   8faf41f6f88235e581258dc4c8896bad
#
_cell.length_a   1.000
_cell.length_b   1.000
_cell.length_c   1.000
_cell.angle_alpha   90.00
_cell.angle_beta   90.00
_cell.angle_gamma   90.00
#
_symmetry.space_group_name_H-M   'P 1'
#
loop_
_entity.id
_entity.type
_entity.pdbx_description
1 polymer ?
#
loop_
_entity_poly.entity_id
_entity_poly.type
_entity_poly.pdbx_seq_one_letter_code
_entity_poly.pdbx_strand_id
1 'polypeptide(L)'
;ICAFVVLKVLPDIRPTFEGRYSTLMKSLFHLLRDYPALRIYSIRSGLAFGAFLAMWSCLAFKMGNAPFYADSDVIGGLGLCGIAGALTASFVGKYVKRVGIRNFNFIGCSLILSAWASLYWGGNSYAGIIAGVLLIDIGMQCIQLSNQASIFELCPSASNRVNTIFMTTYFVGGSMGTFLAGSFWHVGGWAGVTAVGILLTSSSLAITLCSKK
;
A
#
# COMPACT_ATOMS: atom_id res chain seq x y z
N ILE A 1 2.38 17.14 -23.46
CA ILE A 1 1.10 17.90 -23.45
C ILE A 1 0.71 18.20 -21.98
N CYS A 2 0.60 17.24 -21.07
CA CYS A 2 0.22 17.47 -19.66
C CYS A 2 1.13 18.47 -18.93
N ALA A 3 2.45 18.38 -19.09
CA ALA A 3 3.39 19.33 -18.48
C ALA A 3 3.16 20.78 -18.92
N PHE A 4 2.79 21.00 -20.17
CA PHE A 4 2.50 22.34 -20.71
C PHE A 4 1.18 22.92 -20.17
N VAL A 5 0.17 22.04 -19.98
CA VAL A 5 -1.10 22.42 -19.35
C VAL A 5 -0.88 22.79 -17.89
N VAL A 6 -0.11 21.98 -17.15
CA VAL A 6 0.25 22.22 -15.75
C VAL A 6 0.96 23.57 -15.58
N LEU A 7 1.94 23.90 -16.44
CA LEU A 7 2.66 25.18 -16.40
C LEU A 7 1.75 26.40 -16.65
N LYS A 8 0.67 26.24 -17.42
CA LYS A 8 -0.28 27.34 -17.71
C LYS A 8 -1.42 27.49 -16.70
N VAL A 9 -1.80 26.40 -16.04
CA VAL A 9 -3.03 26.37 -15.21
C VAL A 9 -2.71 26.44 -13.72
N LEU A 10 -1.53 25.94 -13.29
CA LEU A 10 -1.17 26.01 -11.87
C LEU A 10 -0.71 27.43 -11.49
N PRO A 11 -1.27 27.99 -10.41
CA PRO A 11 -0.80 29.25 -9.86
C PRO A 11 0.62 29.09 -9.31
N ASP A 12 1.39 30.18 -9.35
CA ASP A 12 2.74 30.23 -8.75
C ASP A 12 2.64 30.04 -7.23
N ILE A 13 2.92 28.83 -6.76
CA ILE A 13 2.95 28.49 -5.34
C ILE A 13 4.34 28.81 -4.81
N ARG A 14 4.46 29.92 -4.07
CA ARG A 14 5.72 30.26 -3.41
C ARG A 14 6.05 29.23 -2.33
N PRO A 15 7.32 28.78 -2.23
CA PRO A 15 7.72 27.84 -1.18
C PRO A 15 7.53 28.51 0.19
N THR A 16 6.82 27.84 1.09
CA THR A 16 6.57 28.31 2.46
C THR A 16 7.76 28.13 3.41
N PHE A 17 8.83 27.50 2.93
CA PHE A 17 10.03 27.21 3.72
C PHE A 17 11.24 27.94 3.16
N GLU A 18 11.76 28.94 3.89
CA GLU A 18 12.94 29.73 3.54
C GLU A 18 14.23 29.23 4.24
N GLY A 19 14.21 28.04 4.84
CA GLY A 19 15.33 27.48 5.60
C GLY A 19 16.31 26.65 4.77
N ARG A 20 17.50 26.36 5.36
CA ARG A 20 18.48 25.46 4.74
C ARG A 20 17.93 24.03 4.62
N TYR A 21 18.24 23.30 3.56
CA TYR A 21 17.84 21.92 3.33
C TYR A 21 18.16 20.97 4.51
N SER A 22 19.35 21.17 5.15
CA SER A 22 19.72 20.41 6.35
C SER A 22 18.76 20.61 7.52
N THR A 23 18.21 21.81 7.68
CA THR A 23 17.21 22.10 8.72
C THR A 23 15.90 21.39 8.42
N LEU A 24 15.53 21.32 7.12
CA LEU A 24 14.37 20.56 6.69
C LEU A 24 14.54 19.07 7.02
N MET A 25 15.68 18.47 6.68
CA MET A 25 15.97 17.06 7.00
C MET A 25 15.93 16.78 8.52
N LYS A 26 16.55 17.62 9.33
CA LYS A 26 16.46 17.50 10.79
C LYS A 26 15.02 17.56 11.30
N SER A 27 14.18 18.41 10.69
CA SER A 27 12.76 18.51 11.07
C SER A 27 11.96 17.23 10.83
N LEU A 28 12.33 16.41 9.82
CA LEU A 28 11.69 15.11 9.60
C LEU A 28 11.98 14.14 10.76
N PHE A 29 13.22 14.12 11.25
CA PHE A 29 13.60 13.30 12.41
C PHE A 29 12.88 13.76 13.70
N HIS A 30 12.70 15.07 13.90
CA HIS A 30 11.92 15.58 15.03
C HIS A 30 10.46 15.13 14.92
N LEU A 31 9.83 15.24 13.73
CA LEU A 31 8.46 14.77 13.52
C LEU A 31 8.31 13.26 13.81
N LEU A 32 9.28 12.44 13.36
CA LEU A 32 9.27 11.00 13.66
C LEU A 32 9.39 10.72 15.17
N ARG A 33 10.13 11.54 15.91
CA ARG A 33 10.31 11.39 17.35
C ARG A 33 9.07 11.85 18.10
N ASP A 34 8.54 13.02 17.75
CA ASP A 34 7.48 13.72 18.49
C ASP A 34 6.09 13.12 18.23
N TYR A 35 5.90 12.47 17.07
CA TYR A 35 4.62 11.85 16.68
C TYR A 35 4.70 10.32 16.56
N PRO A 36 4.57 9.57 17.67
CA PRO A 36 4.57 8.10 17.63
C PRO A 36 3.51 7.52 16.69
N ALA A 37 2.35 8.17 16.59
CA ALA A 37 1.28 7.77 15.68
C ALA A 37 1.70 7.81 14.20
N LEU A 38 2.53 8.79 13.79
CA LEU A 38 3.07 8.88 12.45
C LEU A 38 3.90 7.63 12.10
N ARG A 39 4.74 7.17 13.04
CA ARG A 39 5.53 5.93 12.86
C ARG A 39 4.63 4.72 12.67
N ILE A 40 3.62 4.58 13.52
CA ILE A 40 2.67 3.46 13.48
C ILE A 40 1.92 3.45 12.14
N TYR A 41 1.38 4.57 11.71
CA TYR A 41 0.62 4.69 10.47
C TYR A 41 1.50 4.42 9.23
N SER A 42 2.74 4.93 9.24
CA SER A 42 3.68 4.75 8.14
C SER A 42 4.17 3.30 8.03
N ILE A 43 4.57 2.67 9.14
CA ILE A 43 5.05 1.28 9.14
C ILE A 43 3.93 0.33 8.75
N ARG A 44 2.73 0.51 9.30
CA ARG A 44 1.56 -0.32 8.99
C ARG A 44 1.22 -0.28 7.50
N SER A 45 1.19 0.92 6.92
CA SER A 45 0.95 1.08 5.48
C SER A 45 2.09 0.54 4.63
N GLY A 46 3.35 0.71 5.06
CA GLY A 46 4.52 0.18 4.37
C GLY A 46 4.50 -1.36 4.32
N LEU A 47 4.17 -2.02 5.42
CA LEU A 47 4.03 -3.49 5.46
C LEU A 47 2.90 -3.98 4.55
N ALA A 48 1.73 -3.32 4.57
CA ALA A 48 0.62 -3.67 3.70
C ALA A 48 0.96 -3.46 2.22
N PHE A 49 1.65 -2.36 1.89
CA PHE A 49 2.12 -2.10 0.53
C PHE A 49 3.21 -3.09 0.09
N GLY A 50 4.05 -3.53 1.02
CA GLY A 50 5.00 -4.62 0.77
C GLY A 50 4.30 -5.92 0.37
N ALA A 51 3.23 -6.30 1.08
CA ALA A 51 2.41 -7.45 0.74
C ALA A 51 1.73 -7.28 -0.63
N PHE A 52 1.20 -6.09 -0.92
CA PHE A 52 0.59 -5.75 -2.21
C PHE A 52 1.59 -5.87 -3.37
N LEU A 53 2.78 -5.25 -3.25
CA LEU A 53 3.80 -5.33 -4.30
C LEU A 53 4.42 -6.72 -4.41
N ALA A 54 4.49 -7.50 -3.34
CA ALA A 54 4.89 -8.91 -3.39
C ALA A 54 4.01 -9.72 -4.36
N MET A 55 2.70 -9.49 -4.33
CA MET A 55 1.76 -10.13 -5.26
C MET A 55 2.00 -9.64 -6.69
N TRP A 56 1.96 -8.32 -6.93
CA TRP A 56 2.06 -7.78 -8.29
C TRP A 56 3.40 -8.09 -8.97
N SER A 57 4.52 -8.08 -8.23
CA SER A 57 5.85 -8.37 -8.78
C SER A 57 6.01 -9.83 -9.23
N CYS A 58 5.33 -10.78 -8.58
CA CYS A 58 5.43 -12.20 -8.90
C CYS A 58 4.22 -12.75 -9.69
N LEU A 59 3.15 -11.96 -9.85
CA LEU A 59 1.95 -12.39 -10.56
C LEU A 59 2.24 -12.77 -12.02
N ALA A 60 3.10 -12.01 -12.71
CA ALA A 60 3.50 -12.32 -14.07
C ALA A 60 4.20 -13.68 -14.17
N PHE A 61 5.07 -14.02 -13.21
CA PHE A 61 5.72 -15.32 -13.17
C PHE A 61 4.71 -16.45 -12.90
N LYS A 62 3.73 -16.23 -12.01
CA LYS A 62 2.67 -17.21 -11.76
C LYS A 62 1.80 -17.43 -12.99
N MET A 63 1.40 -16.36 -13.66
CA MET A 63 0.51 -16.45 -14.85
C MET A 63 1.23 -16.97 -16.09
N GLY A 64 2.53 -16.70 -16.25
CA GLY A 64 3.34 -17.18 -17.38
C GLY A 64 3.69 -18.68 -17.30
N ASN A 65 3.46 -19.33 -16.14
CA ASN A 65 3.72 -20.76 -15.94
C ASN A 65 2.42 -21.57 -15.88
N ALA A 66 2.58 -22.92 -15.77
CA ALA A 66 1.44 -23.82 -15.59
C ALA A 66 0.57 -23.39 -14.39
N PRO A 67 -0.75 -23.51 -14.49
CA PRO A 67 -1.56 -24.06 -15.58
C PRO A 67 -1.98 -23.03 -16.65
N PHE A 68 -1.60 -21.74 -16.48
CA PHE A 68 -2.18 -20.65 -17.29
C PHE A 68 -1.47 -20.45 -18.62
N TYR A 69 -0.11 -20.42 -18.64
CA TYR A 69 0.69 -20.01 -19.81
C TYR A 69 0.17 -18.73 -20.48
N ALA A 70 -0.24 -17.77 -19.65
CA ALA A 70 -0.92 -16.57 -20.09
C ALA A 70 0.04 -15.58 -20.75
N ASP A 71 -0.42 -15.00 -21.86
CA ASP A 71 0.26 -13.92 -22.55
C ASP A 71 0.19 -12.60 -21.76
N SER A 72 1.05 -11.65 -22.14
CA SER A 72 1.13 -10.33 -21.50
C SER A 72 -0.18 -9.56 -21.50
N ASP A 73 -1.03 -9.77 -22.51
CA ASP A 73 -2.34 -9.10 -22.64
C ASP A 73 -3.31 -9.56 -21.53
N VAL A 74 -3.31 -10.85 -21.21
CA VAL A 74 -4.13 -11.41 -20.13
C VAL A 74 -3.65 -10.86 -18.79
N ILE A 75 -2.33 -10.83 -18.58
CA ILE A 75 -1.73 -10.31 -17.35
C ILE A 75 -2.02 -8.81 -17.21
N GLY A 76 -1.90 -8.05 -18.30
CA GLY A 76 -2.26 -6.64 -18.35
C GLY A 76 -3.75 -6.40 -18.07
N GLY A 77 -4.61 -7.29 -18.54
CA GLY A 77 -6.06 -7.27 -18.27
C GLY A 77 -6.41 -7.36 -16.78
N LEU A 78 -5.60 -8.07 -15.99
CA LEU A 78 -5.78 -8.08 -14.52
C LEU A 78 -5.60 -6.70 -13.88
N GLY A 79 -4.87 -5.80 -14.52
CA GLY A 79 -4.76 -4.39 -14.09
C GLY A 79 -6.10 -3.65 -14.08
N LEU A 80 -7.09 -4.10 -14.86
CA LEU A 80 -8.45 -3.54 -14.82
C LEU A 80 -9.13 -3.77 -13.46
N CYS A 81 -8.71 -4.77 -12.69
CA CYS A 81 -9.18 -4.96 -11.31
C CYS A 81 -8.86 -3.73 -10.43
N GLY A 82 -7.82 -2.96 -10.77
CA GLY A 82 -7.49 -1.70 -10.09
C GLY A 82 -8.61 -0.65 -10.13
N ILE A 83 -9.58 -0.77 -11.06
CA ILE A 83 -10.77 0.07 -11.08
C ILE A 83 -11.57 -0.09 -9.76
N ALA A 84 -11.67 -1.32 -9.25
CA ALA A 84 -12.32 -1.58 -7.95
C ALA A 84 -11.60 -0.88 -6.81
N GLY A 85 -10.25 -0.86 -6.84
CA GLY A 85 -9.43 -0.08 -5.91
C GLY A 85 -9.74 1.42 -5.99
N ALA A 86 -9.81 1.99 -7.21
CA ALA A 86 -10.13 3.40 -7.40
C ALA A 86 -11.52 3.79 -6.87
N LEU A 87 -12.53 2.94 -7.10
CA LEU A 87 -13.87 3.13 -6.53
C LEU A 87 -13.85 3.07 -5.01
N THR A 88 -13.11 2.12 -4.44
CA THR A 88 -12.93 1.98 -2.99
C THR A 88 -12.27 3.22 -2.38
N ALA A 89 -11.33 3.85 -3.09
CA ALA A 89 -10.68 5.07 -2.64
C ALA A 89 -11.68 6.19 -2.32
N SER A 90 -12.67 6.40 -3.21
CA SER A 90 -13.72 7.40 -3.01
C SER A 90 -14.59 7.09 -1.79
N PHE A 91 -14.88 5.79 -1.58
CA PHE A 91 -15.66 5.34 -0.42
C PHE A 91 -14.88 5.54 0.89
N VAL A 92 -13.63 5.11 0.96
CA VAL A 92 -12.78 5.28 2.15
C VAL A 92 -12.63 6.76 2.50
N GLY A 93 -12.34 7.63 1.52
CA GLY A 93 -12.20 9.06 1.74
C GLY A 93 -13.45 9.69 2.36
N LYS A 94 -14.63 9.24 1.96
CA LYS A 94 -15.93 9.72 2.49
C LYS A 94 -16.21 9.24 3.92
N TYR A 95 -15.84 8.01 4.25
CA TYR A 95 -16.26 7.34 5.49
C TYR A 95 -15.17 7.21 6.54
N VAL A 96 -13.90 7.58 6.25
CA VAL A 96 -12.77 7.40 7.16
C VAL A 96 -12.99 8.03 8.53
N LYS A 97 -13.60 9.22 8.57
CA LYS A 97 -13.88 9.92 9.84
C LYS A 97 -14.97 9.23 10.67
N ARG A 98 -15.95 8.59 10.02
CA ARG A 98 -17.08 7.94 10.69
C ARG A 98 -16.71 6.53 11.17
N VAL A 99 -16.05 5.75 10.35
CA VAL A 99 -15.67 4.35 10.64
C VAL A 99 -14.43 4.27 11.52
N GLY A 100 -13.52 5.23 11.36
CA GLY A 100 -12.26 5.32 12.10
C GLY A 100 -11.13 4.50 11.46
N ILE A 101 -9.91 5.01 11.67
CA ILE A 101 -8.69 4.43 11.10
C ILE A 101 -8.47 2.97 11.48
N ARG A 102 -8.73 2.60 12.74
CA ARG A 102 -8.51 1.25 13.25
C ARG A 102 -9.37 0.22 12.52
N ASN A 103 -10.66 0.54 12.33
CA ASN A 103 -11.60 -0.35 11.66
C ASN A 103 -11.26 -0.50 10.17
N PHE A 104 -10.88 0.59 9.49
CA PHE A 104 -10.43 0.49 8.09
C PHE A 104 -9.16 -0.33 7.95
N ASN A 105 -8.21 -0.22 8.88
CA ASN A 105 -7.01 -1.06 8.85
C ASN A 105 -7.33 -2.53 9.16
N PHE A 106 -8.24 -2.80 10.09
CA PHE A 106 -8.68 -4.15 10.37
C PHE A 106 -9.37 -4.79 9.15
N ILE A 107 -10.32 -4.07 8.53
CA ILE A 107 -11.01 -4.50 7.31
C ILE A 107 -9.98 -4.72 6.19
N GLY A 108 -9.09 -3.76 5.96
CA GLY A 108 -8.07 -3.84 4.92
C GLY A 108 -7.14 -5.04 5.10
N CYS A 109 -6.61 -5.26 6.32
CA CYS A 109 -5.78 -6.43 6.61
C CYS A 109 -6.55 -7.74 6.43
N SER A 110 -7.81 -7.81 6.84
CA SER A 110 -8.64 -9.00 6.67
C SER A 110 -8.89 -9.31 5.18
N LEU A 111 -9.15 -8.27 4.37
CA LEU A 111 -9.30 -8.41 2.92
C LEU A 111 -8.01 -8.89 2.27
N ILE A 112 -6.85 -8.33 2.63
CA ILE A 112 -5.55 -8.76 2.08
C ILE A 112 -5.22 -10.20 2.51
N LEU A 113 -5.51 -10.61 3.74
CA LEU A 113 -5.34 -12.01 4.17
C LEU A 113 -6.26 -12.95 3.40
N SER A 114 -7.53 -12.56 3.18
CA SER A 114 -8.47 -13.32 2.36
C SER A 114 -8.01 -13.39 0.89
N ALA A 115 -7.40 -12.31 0.38
CA ALA A 115 -6.79 -12.30 -0.95
C ALA A 115 -5.66 -13.34 -1.04
N TRP A 116 -4.76 -13.39 -0.06
CA TRP A 116 -3.69 -14.38 -0.03
C TRP A 116 -4.21 -15.81 0.07
N ALA A 117 -5.29 -16.02 0.83
CA ALA A 117 -5.98 -17.32 0.88
C ALA A 117 -6.55 -17.70 -0.50
N SER A 118 -7.24 -16.77 -1.19
CA SER A 118 -7.76 -16.98 -2.54
C SER A 118 -6.63 -17.28 -3.54
N LEU A 119 -5.53 -16.52 -3.48
CA LEU A 119 -4.36 -16.67 -4.35
C LEU A 119 -3.60 -17.99 -4.09
N TYR A 120 -3.64 -18.52 -2.89
CA TYR A 120 -3.00 -19.79 -2.55
C TYR A 120 -3.84 -20.99 -2.97
N TRP A 121 -5.07 -21.06 -2.51
CA TRP A 121 -5.95 -22.22 -2.78
C TRP A 121 -6.61 -22.14 -4.15
N GLY A 122 -7.04 -20.95 -4.57
CA GLY A 122 -7.64 -20.71 -5.89
C GLY A 122 -6.62 -20.33 -6.99
N GLY A 123 -5.35 -20.27 -6.66
CA GLY A 123 -4.28 -19.76 -7.53
C GLY A 123 -3.97 -20.59 -8.78
N ASN A 124 -4.72 -21.66 -9.04
CA ASN A 124 -4.68 -22.45 -10.28
C ASN A 124 -5.91 -22.20 -11.17
N SER A 125 -6.77 -21.25 -10.81
CA SER A 125 -7.93 -20.83 -11.61
C SER A 125 -7.92 -19.31 -11.81
N TYR A 126 -8.40 -18.86 -12.96
CA TYR A 126 -8.57 -17.43 -13.24
C TYR A 126 -9.49 -16.76 -12.22
N ALA A 127 -10.57 -17.42 -11.81
CA ALA A 127 -11.50 -16.91 -10.81
C ALA A 127 -10.81 -16.64 -9.47
N GLY A 128 -9.96 -17.57 -9.00
CA GLY A 128 -9.19 -17.40 -7.76
C GLY A 128 -8.16 -16.27 -7.84
N ILE A 129 -7.48 -16.13 -8.98
CA ILE A 129 -6.54 -15.01 -9.23
C ILE A 129 -7.29 -13.68 -9.24
N ILE A 130 -8.37 -13.56 -10.01
CA ILE A 130 -9.17 -12.32 -10.10
C ILE A 130 -9.73 -11.93 -8.73
N ALA A 131 -10.32 -12.89 -8.00
CA ALA A 131 -10.83 -12.64 -6.65
C ALA A 131 -9.71 -12.15 -5.71
N GLY A 132 -8.54 -12.79 -5.76
CA GLY A 132 -7.38 -12.38 -4.97
C GLY A 132 -6.89 -10.98 -5.31
N VAL A 133 -6.76 -10.65 -6.58
CA VAL A 133 -6.34 -9.30 -7.05
C VAL A 133 -7.36 -8.24 -6.60
N LEU A 134 -8.66 -8.47 -6.78
CA LEU A 134 -9.71 -7.54 -6.34
C LEU A 134 -9.66 -7.30 -4.83
N LEU A 135 -9.55 -8.36 -4.05
CA LEU A 135 -9.51 -8.27 -2.59
C LEU A 135 -8.27 -7.53 -2.08
N ILE A 136 -7.09 -7.76 -2.71
CA ILE A 136 -5.86 -7.09 -2.29
C ILE A 136 -5.88 -5.61 -2.66
N ASP A 137 -6.41 -5.24 -3.82
CA ASP A 137 -6.56 -3.85 -4.25
C ASP A 137 -7.51 -3.08 -3.32
N ILE A 138 -8.69 -3.63 -3.03
CA ILE A 138 -9.65 -3.04 -2.11
C ILE A 138 -9.05 -2.90 -0.70
N GLY A 139 -8.44 -3.97 -0.19
CA GLY A 139 -7.82 -4.00 1.14
C GLY A 139 -6.70 -2.97 1.28
N MET A 140 -5.87 -2.84 0.23
CA MET A 140 -4.78 -1.87 0.21
C MET A 140 -5.29 -0.43 0.26
N GLN A 141 -6.34 -0.07 -0.48
CA GLN A 141 -6.94 1.26 -0.45
C GLN A 141 -7.51 1.59 0.94
N CYS A 142 -8.14 0.62 1.60
CA CYS A 142 -8.63 0.81 2.97
C CYS A 142 -7.49 1.19 3.93
N ILE A 143 -6.34 0.52 3.85
CA ILE A 143 -5.20 0.78 4.73
C ILE A 143 -4.51 2.09 4.36
N GLN A 144 -4.16 2.27 3.08
CA GLN A 144 -3.40 3.44 2.62
C GLN A 144 -4.13 4.73 2.93
N LEU A 145 -5.36 4.87 2.45
CA LEU A 145 -6.08 6.15 2.53
C LEU A 145 -6.49 6.50 3.94
N SER A 146 -6.88 5.51 4.77
CA SER A 146 -7.21 5.78 6.17
C SER A 146 -6.00 6.24 6.98
N ASN A 147 -4.83 5.64 6.77
CA ASN A 147 -3.60 6.07 7.42
C ASN A 147 -3.13 7.43 6.89
N GLN A 148 -3.18 7.65 5.55
CA GLN A 148 -2.77 8.91 4.94
C GLN A 148 -3.66 10.08 5.37
N ALA A 149 -4.97 9.91 5.44
CA ALA A 149 -5.86 10.93 5.97
C ALA A 149 -5.52 11.28 7.43
N SER A 150 -5.21 10.26 8.23
CA SER A 150 -4.90 10.47 9.65
C SER A 150 -3.56 11.17 9.89
N ILE A 151 -2.53 10.95 9.05
CA ILE A 151 -1.26 11.69 9.21
C ILE A 151 -1.42 13.18 8.92
N PHE A 152 -2.31 13.57 8.01
CA PHE A 152 -2.57 14.98 7.74
C PHE A 152 -3.29 15.67 8.90
N GLU A 153 -4.10 14.94 9.66
CA GLU A 153 -4.76 15.45 10.87
C GLU A 153 -3.80 15.60 12.07
N LEU A 154 -2.71 14.80 12.12
CA LEU A 154 -1.72 14.87 13.21
C LEU A 154 -0.95 16.20 13.24
N CYS A 155 -0.58 16.74 12.10
CA CYS A 155 0.20 17.97 12.01
C CYS A 155 -0.15 18.77 10.76
N PRO A 156 -1.26 19.52 10.76
CA PRO A 156 -1.71 20.28 9.59
C PRO A 156 -0.69 21.32 9.09
N SER A 157 0.08 21.91 10.03
CA SER A 157 1.13 22.89 9.70
C SER A 157 2.36 22.30 9.02
N ALA A 158 2.52 20.97 9.04
CA ALA A 158 3.66 20.27 8.45
C ALA A 158 3.22 19.15 7.49
N SER A 159 2.02 19.26 6.88
CA SER A 159 1.40 18.23 6.03
C SER A 159 2.35 17.66 4.97
N ASN A 160 3.12 18.49 4.27
CA ASN A 160 4.08 18.04 3.27
C ASN A 160 5.19 17.17 3.89
N ARG A 161 5.68 17.53 5.09
CA ARG A 161 6.75 16.81 5.78
C ARG A 161 6.28 15.45 6.31
N VAL A 162 5.09 15.41 6.93
CA VAL A 162 4.52 14.13 7.40
C VAL A 162 4.18 13.22 6.23
N ASN A 163 3.72 13.76 5.10
CA ASN A 163 3.49 12.98 3.88
C ASN A 163 4.81 12.45 3.29
N THR A 164 5.89 13.22 3.32
CA THR A 164 7.21 12.75 2.88
C THR A 164 7.65 11.53 3.70
N ILE A 165 7.54 11.60 5.03
CA ILE A 165 7.88 10.48 5.92
C ILE A 165 7.02 9.26 5.61
N PHE A 166 5.71 9.47 5.50
CA PHE A 166 4.74 8.41 5.21
C PHE A 166 5.06 7.72 3.88
N MET A 167 5.21 8.48 2.80
CA MET A 167 5.46 7.94 1.47
C MET A 167 6.84 7.28 1.36
N THR A 168 7.87 7.83 2.01
CA THR A 168 9.20 7.17 2.06
C THR A 168 9.10 5.81 2.73
N THR A 169 8.47 5.72 3.89
CA THR A 169 8.28 4.44 4.61
C THR A 169 7.42 3.47 3.81
N TYR A 170 6.39 3.98 3.15
CA TYR A 170 5.49 3.23 2.28
C TYR A 170 6.25 2.57 1.13
N PHE A 171 7.05 3.33 0.38
CA PHE A 171 7.83 2.79 -0.75
C PHE A 171 9.00 1.90 -0.30
N VAL A 172 9.63 2.18 0.84
CA VAL A 172 10.63 1.27 1.42
C VAL A 172 9.98 -0.08 1.75
N GLY A 173 8.79 -0.07 2.36
CA GLY A 173 8.02 -1.29 2.61
C GLY A 173 7.68 -2.04 1.32
N GLY A 174 7.25 -1.33 0.27
CA GLY A 174 6.98 -1.88 -1.05
C GLY A 174 8.21 -2.54 -1.67
N SER A 175 9.35 -1.85 -1.65
CA SER A 175 10.62 -2.38 -2.16
C SER A 175 11.07 -3.63 -1.41
N MET A 176 10.95 -3.63 -0.08
CA MET A 176 11.21 -4.82 0.74
C MET A 176 10.29 -5.99 0.37
N GLY A 177 9.00 -5.73 0.21
CA GLY A 177 8.04 -6.77 -0.18
C GLY A 177 8.38 -7.38 -1.53
N THR A 178 8.69 -6.56 -2.54
CA THR A 178 9.13 -7.02 -3.86
C THR A 178 10.41 -7.86 -3.78
N PHE A 179 11.42 -7.38 -3.04
CA PHE A 179 12.68 -8.08 -2.87
C PHE A 179 12.50 -9.44 -2.20
N LEU A 180 11.74 -9.48 -1.10
CA LEU A 180 11.45 -10.74 -0.38
C LEU A 180 10.65 -11.70 -1.25
N ALA A 181 9.61 -11.22 -1.95
CA ALA A 181 8.80 -12.05 -2.83
C ALA A 181 9.64 -12.68 -3.95
N GLY A 182 10.50 -11.90 -4.62
CA GLY A 182 11.42 -12.39 -5.64
C GLY A 182 12.38 -13.45 -5.09
N SER A 183 12.96 -13.21 -3.91
CA SER A 183 13.87 -14.17 -3.26
C SER A 183 13.15 -15.47 -2.90
N PHE A 184 11.97 -15.38 -2.31
CA PHE A 184 11.19 -16.57 -1.92
C PHE A 184 10.51 -17.28 -3.10
N TRP A 185 10.33 -16.60 -4.23
CA TRP A 185 9.92 -17.25 -5.48
C TRP A 185 10.93 -18.32 -5.93
N HIS A 186 12.22 -18.04 -5.84
CA HIS A 186 13.26 -18.98 -6.21
C HIS A 186 13.34 -20.21 -5.28
N VAL A 187 12.93 -20.08 -4.02
CA VAL A 187 13.00 -21.16 -3.02
C VAL A 187 11.73 -21.99 -2.97
N GLY A 188 10.55 -21.34 -3.03
CA GLY A 188 9.27 -21.98 -2.80
C GLY A 188 8.19 -21.63 -3.83
N GLY A 189 8.57 -21.01 -4.94
CA GLY A 189 7.60 -20.59 -5.98
C GLY A 189 6.49 -19.71 -5.42
N TRP A 190 5.28 -19.93 -5.89
CA TRP A 190 4.12 -19.15 -5.46
C TRP A 190 3.79 -19.30 -3.97
N ALA A 191 4.04 -20.47 -3.38
CA ALA A 191 3.84 -20.69 -1.94
C ALA A 191 4.79 -19.80 -1.10
N GLY A 192 6.03 -19.64 -1.54
CA GLY A 192 7.00 -18.75 -0.89
C GLY A 192 6.54 -17.27 -0.93
N VAL A 193 6.05 -16.81 -2.09
CA VAL A 193 5.48 -15.46 -2.24
C VAL A 193 4.27 -15.26 -1.33
N THR A 194 3.38 -16.25 -1.27
CA THR A 194 2.20 -16.22 -0.40
C THR A 194 2.59 -16.13 1.07
N ALA A 195 3.61 -16.88 1.50
CA ALA A 195 4.10 -16.83 2.87
C ALA A 195 4.63 -15.42 3.23
N VAL A 196 5.39 -14.78 2.33
CA VAL A 196 5.86 -13.39 2.50
C VAL A 196 4.67 -12.43 2.63
N GLY A 197 3.68 -12.55 1.74
CA GLY A 197 2.51 -11.69 1.76
C GLY A 197 1.68 -11.83 3.04
N ILE A 198 1.46 -13.06 3.50
CA ILE A 198 0.78 -13.34 4.77
C ILE A 198 1.56 -12.77 5.96
N LEU A 199 2.89 -12.96 6.00
CA LEU A 199 3.75 -12.46 7.06
C LEU A 199 3.66 -10.92 7.18
N LEU A 200 3.83 -10.22 6.07
CA LEU A 200 3.77 -8.75 6.02
C LEU A 200 2.39 -8.23 6.42
N THR A 201 1.33 -8.85 5.91
CA THR A 201 -0.05 -8.45 6.25
C THR A 201 -0.38 -8.74 7.71
N SER A 202 0.02 -9.90 8.23
CA SER A 202 -0.19 -10.27 9.64
C SER A 202 0.58 -9.34 10.58
N SER A 203 1.79 -8.91 10.18
CA SER A 203 2.57 -7.92 10.93
C SER A 203 1.83 -6.56 10.97
N SER A 204 1.27 -6.11 9.85
CA SER A 204 0.44 -4.89 9.79
C SER A 204 -0.82 -5.01 10.66
N LEU A 205 -1.47 -6.17 10.65
CA LEU A 205 -2.64 -6.47 11.49
C LEU A 205 -2.27 -6.46 12.98
N ALA A 206 -1.16 -7.09 13.36
CA ALA A 206 -0.67 -7.11 14.74
C ALA A 206 -0.45 -5.68 15.27
N ILE A 207 0.19 -4.82 14.47
CA ILE A 207 0.35 -3.40 14.81
C ILE A 207 -1.01 -2.72 15.00
N THR A 208 -2.00 -3.06 14.15
CA THR A 208 -3.35 -2.50 14.24
C THR A 208 -4.07 -2.93 15.54
N LEU A 209 -3.87 -4.16 15.98
CA LEU A 209 -4.47 -4.68 17.20
C LEU A 209 -3.78 -4.16 18.46
N CYS A 210 -2.45 -4.04 18.44
CA CYS A 210 -1.65 -3.58 19.58
C CYS A 210 -1.67 -2.06 19.77
N SER A 211 -1.93 -1.27 18.72
CA SER A 211 -2.01 0.19 18.87
C SER A 211 -3.31 0.57 19.59
N LYS A 212 -3.17 0.95 20.86
CA LYS A 212 -4.23 1.58 21.62
C LYS A 212 -4.64 2.89 20.95
N LYS A 213 -5.94 3.23 21.05
CA LYS A 213 -6.50 4.48 20.52
C LYS A 213 -5.71 5.70 20.93
#